data_b6a7a91d22054cc5e16e67286f167bb4
#
_entry.id   b6a7a91d22054cc5e16e67286f167bb4
#
_cell.length_a   1.000
_cell.length_b   1.000
_cell.length_c   1.000
_cell.angle_alpha   90.00
_cell.angle_beta   90.00
_cell.angle_gamma   90.00
#
_symmetry.space_group_name_H-M   'P 1'
#
loop_
_entity.id
_entity.type
_entity.pdbx_description
1 polymer ?
#
loop_
_entity_poly.entity_id
_entity_poly.type
_entity_poly.pdbx_seq_one_letter_code
_entity_poly.pdbx_strand_id
1 'polypeptide(L)'
;MNLLIRRSNLLVSMADPIAVRDCWRHHADAITLNLEGQVARRSMLKDAIATASKGGAEVFVRVSKAGLAADLEAAVCAGLTGVMLPCVESAAEVTNANNLLTSLENQHGLAPGALQLILALESARGIWDIRPLLKASPRVTQAALDEGALAASLDFIPQPDLDPFDYARGRVVVECTAAKVTPVGMAYPLSVAPHELSDAHIHELATKAKNLGMKGVMCRHTSWVAPVNAAFTPTPELVEWNRRVREAFAKGVVAGTAAVPLDGKMIDVPVDEWAIVVLAMAQACAQRDAQKQAALARIS
;
A
#
# COMPACT_ATOMS: atom_id res chain seq x y z
N MET A 1 -3.33 7.74 17.16
CA MET A 1 -2.54 7.64 15.91
C MET A 1 -3.48 7.15 14.81
N ASN A 2 -3.74 7.93 13.78
CA ASN A 2 -4.60 7.47 12.68
C ASN A 2 -3.72 6.65 11.72
N LEU A 3 -3.78 5.32 11.84
CA LEU A 3 -2.97 4.41 11.03
C LEU A 3 -3.64 4.22 9.65
N LEU A 4 -2.89 4.51 8.60
CA LEU A 4 -3.32 4.21 7.24
C LEU A 4 -3.21 2.70 7.00
N ILE A 5 -4.34 2.03 6.82
CA ILE A 5 -4.38 0.59 6.58
C ILE A 5 -4.65 0.33 5.10
N ARG A 6 -3.60 -0.08 4.39
CA ARG A 6 -3.62 -0.53 2.99
C ARG A 6 -2.72 -1.75 2.85
N ARG A 7 -3.14 -2.86 3.46
CA ARG A 7 -2.43 -4.15 3.44
C ARG A 7 -2.26 -4.66 2.01
N SER A 8 -3.35 -4.62 1.25
CA SER A 8 -3.40 -5.00 -0.16
C SER A 8 -3.86 -3.84 -1.03
N ASN A 9 -3.16 -3.61 -2.13
CA ASN A 9 -3.58 -2.72 -3.21
C ASN A 9 -3.64 -3.55 -4.49
N LEU A 10 -4.85 -3.88 -4.96
CA LEU A 10 -5.05 -4.71 -6.15
C LEU A 10 -4.85 -3.88 -7.41
N LEU A 11 -3.86 -4.26 -8.21
CA LEU A 11 -3.61 -3.65 -9.52
C LEU A 11 -4.53 -4.27 -10.57
N VAL A 12 -5.37 -3.46 -11.21
CA VAL A 12 -6.38 -3.89 -12.19
C VAL A 12 -6.13 -3.20 -13.52
N SER A 13 -5.93 -3.97 -14.57
CA SER A 13 -5.74 -3.43 -15.93
C SER A 13 -7.04 -2.89 -16.49
N MET A 14 -7.03 -1.64 -16.96
CA MET A 14 -8.16 -1.06 -17.70
C MET A 14 -8.41 -1.73 -19.05
N ALA A 15 -7.47 -2.55 -19.54
CA ALA A 15 -7.66 -3.37 -20.73
C ALA A 15 -8.63 -4.54 -20.52
N ASP A 16 -8.83 -4.96 -19.24
CA ASP A 16 -9.69 -6.09 -18.88
C ASP A 16 -11.02 -5.61 -18.25
N PRO A 17 -12.11 -5.54 -19.04
CA PRO A 17 -13.41 -5.08 -18.53
C PRO A 17 -14.01 -5.99 -17.46
N ILE A 18 -13.69 -7.30 -17.48
CA ILE A 18 -14.17 -8.27 -16.50
C ILE A 18 -13.47 -8.02 -15.16
N ALA A 19 -12.15 -7.89 -15.19
CA ALA A 19 -11.39 -7.55 -13.99
C ALA A 19 -11.86 -6.22 -13.37
N VAL A 20 -12.11 -5.18 -14.18
CA VAL A 20 -12.64 -3.89 -13.70
C VAL A 20 -14.03 -4.05 -13.07
N ARG A 21 -14.94 -4.80 -13.69
CA ARG A 21 -16.29 -5.05 -13.19
C ARG A 21 -16.30 -5.75 -11.83
N ASP A 22 -15.39 -6.70 -11.62
CA ASP A 22 -15.41 -7.61 -10.48
C ASP A 22 -14.36 -7.29 -9.40
N CYS A 23 -13.45 -6.30 -9.61
CA CYS A 23 -12.33 -5.99 -8.72
C CYS A 23 -12.75 -5.73 -7.26
N TRP A 24 -13.88 -5.08 -7.02
CA TRP A 24 -14.39 -4.76 -5.70
C TRP A 24 -14.78 -5.99 -4.86
N ARG A 25 -15.02 -7.16 -5.51
CA ARG A 25 -15.42 -8.43 -4.86
C ARG A 25 -14.27 -9.11 -4.12
N HIS A 26 -13.03 -8.71 -4.37
CA HIS A 26 -11.85 -9.36 -3.80
C HIS A 26 -11.43 -8.79 -2.44
N HIS A 27 -12.17 -7.82 -1.88
CA HIS A 27 -11.95 -7.26 -0.54
C HIS A 27 -10.56 -6.65 -0.33
N ALA A 28 -9.93 -6.11 -1.37
CA ALA A 28 -8.70 -5.35 -1.24
C ALA A 28 -8.91 -4.09 -0.39
N ASP A 29 -7.88 -3.65 0.33
CA ASP A 29 -7.95 -2.38 1.06
C ASP A 29 -7.88 -1.20 0.10
N ALA A 30 -7.13 -1.33 -0.99
CA ALA A 30 -7.10 -0.37 -2.08
C ALA A 30 -7.14 -1.09 -3.44
N ILE A 31 -7.62 -0.39 -4.46
CA ILE A 31 -7.62 -0.84 -5.86
C ILE A 31 -6.95 0.24 -6.69
N THR A 32 -5.97 -0.14 -7.49
CA THR A 32 -5.32 0.75 -8.47
C THR A 32 -5.73 0.34 -9.89
N LEU A 33 -6.52 1.19 -10.55
CA LEU A 33 -6.90 1.02 -11.95
C LEU A 33 -5.72 1.46 -12.84
N ASN A 34 -5.15 0.52 -13.58
CA ASN A 34 -3.99 0.80 -14.43
C ASN A 34 -4.44 1.29 -15.81
N LEU A 35 -4.23 2.59 -16.06
CA LEU A 35 -4.53 3.25 -17.33
C LEU A 35 -3.32 3.29 -18.27
N GLU A 36 -2.13 2.92 -17.80
CA GLU A 36 -0.90 2.98 -18.61
C GLU A 36 -1.05 2.16 -19.90
N GLY A 37 -0.76 2.80 -21.04
CA GLY A 37 -0.98 2.21 -22.38
C GLY A 37 -2.45 2.10 -22.82
N GLN A 38 -3.43 2.60 -22.04
CA GLN A 38 -4.85 2.45 -22.27
C GLN A 38 -5.59 3.78 -22.55
N VAL A 39 -5.00 4.65 -23.39
CA VAL A 39 -5.54 5.99 -23.70
C VAL A 39 -7.02 5.98 -24.09
N ALA A 40 -7.46 4.99 -24.88
CA ALA A 40 -8.84 4.85 -25.30
C ALA A 40 -9.83 4.56 -24.14
N ARG A 41 -9.34 4.18 -22.97
CA ARG A 41 -10.14 3.86 -21.78
C ARG A 41 -10.36 5.06 -20.84
N ARG A 42 -9.80 6.23 -21.14
CA ARG A 42 -9.99 7.45 -20.32
C ARG A 42 -11.45 7.77 -20.06
N SER A 43 -12.30 7.68 -21.09
CA SER A 43 -13.73 7.96 -20.97
C SER A 43 -14.49 7.04 -20.01
N MET A 44 -13.93 5.87 -19.69
CA MET A 44 -14.53 4.88 -18.78
C MET A 44 -14.04 4.99 -17.34
N LEU A 45 -13.08 5.88 -17.03
CA LEU A 45 -12.44 5.92 -15.72
C LEU A 45 -13.42 6.26 -14.59
N LYS A 46 -14.32 7.21 -14.78
CA LYS A 46 -15.27 7.61 -13.74
C LYS A 46 -16.18 6.45 -13.33
N ASP A 47 -16.68 5.68 -14.30
CA ASP A 47 -17.50 4.50 -14.04
C ASP A 47 -16.69 3.36 -13.42
N ALA A 48 -15.43 3.20 -13.84
CA ALA A 48 -14.52 2.22 -13.26
C ALA A 48 -14.18 2.57 -11.80
N ILE A 49 -13.93 3.85 -11.48
CA ILE A 49 -13.70 4.33 -10.10
C ILE A 49 -14.93 4.06 -9.23
N ALA A 50 -16.12 4.44 -9.71
CA ALA A 50 -17.39 4.18 -9.01
C ALA A 50 -17.61 2.66 -8.79
N THR A 51 -17.23 1.84 -9.76
CA THR A 51 -17.33 0.38 -9.63
C THR A 51 -16.33 -0.18 -8.63
N ALA A 52 -15.06 0.23 -8.69
CA ALA A 52 -14.01 -0.23 -7.78
C ALA A 52 -14.29 0.15 -6.31
N SER A 53 -14.94 1.29 -6.07
CA SER A 53 -15.26 1.75 -4.71
C SER A 53 -16.43 1.01 -4.04
N LYS A 54 -17.22 0.24 -4.78
CA LYS A 54 -18.43 -0.46 -4.27
C LYS A 54 -18.15 -1.32 -3.02
N GLY A 55 -17.02 -2.02 -3.02
CA GLY A 55 -16.62 -2.86 -1.88
C GLY A 55 -15.94 -2.10 -0.72
N GLY A 56 -15.96 -0.77 -0.73
CA GLY A 56 -15.32 0.07 0.30
C GLY A 56 -13.81 0.18 0.16
N ALA A 57 -13.21 -0.29 -0.94
CA ALA A 57 -11.79 -0.07 -1.23
C ALA A 57 -11.52 1.40 -1.54
N GLU A 58 -10.33 1.88 -1.17
CA GLU A 58 -9.81 3.15 -1.67
C GLU A 58 -9.39 2.98 -3.13
N VAL A 59 -9.69 3.96 -3.98
CA VAL A 59 -9.45 3.83 -5.41
C VAL A 59 -8.36 4.78 -5.87
N PHE A 60 -7.36 4.21 -6.53
CA PHE A 60 -6.28 4.93 -7.20
C PHE A 60 -6.32 4.67 -8.70
N VAL A 61 -5.74 5.59 -9.47
CA VAL A 61 -5.51 5.42 -10.91
C VAL A 61 -4.01 5.51 -11.16
N ARG A 62 -3.43 4.46 -11.75
CA ARG A 62 -2.07 4.51 -12.27
C ARG A 62 -2.12 5.19 -13.64
N VAL A 63 -1.58 6.38 -13.71
CA VAL A 63 -1.53 7.22 -14.91
C VAL A 63 -0.35 6.86 -15.80
N SER A 64 -0.31 7.37 -17.04
CA SER A 64 0.85 7.24 -17.91
C SER A 64 1.77 8.45 -17.78
N LYS A 65 3.10 8.24 -17.84
CA LYS A 65 4.07 9.32 -17.77
C LYS A 65 3.90 10.32 -18.94
N ALA A 66 3.72 9.81 -20.16
CA ALA A 66 3.55 10.63 -21.36
C ALA A 66 2.19 11.35 -21.45
N GLY A 67 1.14 10.79 -20.84
CA GLY A 67 -0.23 11.31 -20.91
C GLY A 67 -0.72 11.93 -19.60
N LEU A 68 0.17 12.30 -18.66
CA LEU A 68 -0.16 12.67 -17.29
C LEU A 68 -1.34 13.64 -17.18
N ALA A 69 -1.29 14.79 -17.87
CA ALA A 69 -2.35 15.81 -17.74
C ALA A 69 -3.73 15.29 -18.20
N ALA A 70 -3.78 14.60 -19.34
CA ALA A 70 -5.04 14.06 -19.86
C ALA A 70 -5.56 12.88 -19.04
N ASP A 71 -4.67 12.07 -18.44
CA ASP A 71 -5.06 10.98 -17.55
C ASP A 71 -5.61 11.53 -16.23
N LEU A 72 -5.01 12.59 -15.68
CA LEU A 72 -5.50 13.26 -14.48
C LEU A 72 -6.86 13.92 -14.71
N GLU A 73 -7.04 14.62 -15.84
CA GLU A 73 -8.32 15.23 -16.22
C GLU A 73 -9.45 14.18 -16.30
N ALA A 74 -9.15 13.02 -16.86
CA ALA A 74 -10.11 11.91 -16.96
C ALA A 74 -10.40 11.23 -15.62
N ALA A 75 -9.40 11.16 -14.71
CA ALA A 75 -9.47 10.42 -13.46
C ALA A 75 -10.09 11.22 -12.32
N VAL A 76 -9.85 12.54 -12.26
CA VAL A 76 -10.28 13.35 -11.10
C VAL A 76 -11.80 13.47 -11.04
N CYS A 77 -12.36 12.82 -10.04
CA CYS A 77 -13.80 12.85 -9.74
C CYS A 77 -14.04 12.47 -8.27
N ALA A 78 -15.28 12.62 -7.81
CA ALA A 78 -15.70 12.12 -6.51
C ALA A 78 -15.48 10.58 -6.42
N GLY A 79 -14.94 10.11 -5.32
CA GLY A 79 -14.62 8.69 -5.09
C GLY A 79 -13.18 8.29 -5.44
N LEU A 80 -12.43 9.12 -6.16
CA LEU A 80 -11.00 8.92 -6.34
C LEU A 80 -10.24 9.27 -5.05
N THR A 81 -9.40 8.35 -4.57
CA THR A 81 -8.53 8.59 -3.42
C THR A 81 -7.22 9.27 -3.83
N GLY A 82 -6.71 8.94 -4.99
CA GLY A 82 -5.46 9.51 -5.50
C GLY A 82 -4.97 8.84 -6.77
N VAL A 83 -3.73 9.13 -7.13
CA VAL A 83 -3.11 8.59 -8.34
C VAL A 83 -1.76 7.95 -8.03
N MET A 84 -1.38 6.97 -8.84
CA MET A 84 -0.06 6.36 -8.84
C MET A 84 0.73 6.90 -10.03
N LEU A 85 1.87 7.52 -9.73
CA LEU A 85 2.83 8.00 -10.73
C LEU A 85 3.81 6.88 -11.08
N PRO A 86 3.86 6.42 -12.34
CA PRO A 86 4.77 5.38 -12.77
C PRO A 86 6.19 5.90 -12.93
N CYS A 87 7.18 5.05 -12.67
CA CYS A 87 8.59 5.25 -12.99
C CYS A 87 9.10 6.66 -12.64
N VAL A 88 8.87 7.09 -11.38
CA VAL A 88 9.26 8.42 -10.93
C VAL A 88 10.76 8.50 -10.70
N GLU A 89 11.44 9.47 -11.33
CA GLU A 89 12.89 9.62 -11.32
C GLU A 89 13.36 11.01 -10.88
N SER A 90 12.46 11.99 -10.79
CA SER A 90 12.81 13.34 -10.36
C SER A 90 11.73 13.98 -9.48
N ALA A 91 12.14 14.82 -8.53
CA ALA A 91 11.24 15.62 -7.70
C ALA A 91 10.36 16.56 -8.55
N ALA A 92 10.85 17.01 -9.70
CA ALA A 92 10.10 17.87 -10.63
C ALA A 92 8.85 17.15 -11.19
N GLU A 93 8.92 15.85 -11.48
CA GLU A 93 7.76 15.05 -11.92
C GLU A 93 6.67 15.02 -10.85
N VAL A 94 7.05 14.81 -9.58
CA VAL A 94 6.11 14.80 -8.45
C VAL A 94 5.48 16.17 -8.23
N THR A 95 6.31 17.24 -8.30
CA THR A 95 5.84 18.62 -8.16
C THR A 95 4.87 19.00 -9.29
N ASN A 96 5.16 18.61 -10.53
CA ASN A 96 4.27 18.82 -11.66
C ASN A 96 2.91 18.14 -11.45
N ALA A 97 2.91 16.87 -11.05
CA ALA A 97 1.68 16.14 -10.74
C ALA A 97 0.88 16.79 -9.58
N ASN A 98 1.58 17.24 -8.53
CA ASN A 98 0.97 17.98 -7.42
C ASN A 98 0.23 19.24 -7.91
N ASN A 99 0.86 20.03 -8.77
CA ASN A 99 0.28 21.29 -9.29
C ASN A 99 -0.94 21.02 -10.18
N LEU A 100 -0.87 20.01 -11.05
CA LEU A 100 -2.00 19.58 -11.87
C LEU A 100 -3.18 19.11 -11.00
N LEU A 101 -2.92 18.28 -9.99
CA LEU A 101 -3.96 17.83 -9.05
C LEU A 101 -4.60 18.99 -8.30
N THR A 102 -3.81 19.97 -7.84
CA THR A 102 -4.35 21.17 -7.17
C THR A 102 -5.29 21.96 -8.07
N SER A 103 -4.93 22.13 -9.34
CA SER A 103 -5.80 22.80 -10.32
C SER A 103 -7.10 22.02 -10.54
N LEU A 104 -7.02 20.71 -10.70
CA LEU A 104 -8.17 19.84 -10.94
C LEU A 104 -9.08 19.72 -9.72
N GLU A 105 -8.53 19.66 -8.51
CA GLU A 105 -9.33 19.69 -7.27
C GLU A 105 -10.19 20.98 -7.22
N ASN A 106 -9.58 22.13 -7.52
CA ASN A 106 -10.30 23.40 -7.56
C ASN A 106 -11.41 23.41 -8.64
N GLN A 107 -11.11 22.89 -9.84
CA GLN A 107 -12.08 22.82 -10.95
C GLN A 107 -13.25 21.89 -10.63
N HIS A 108 -13.01 20.78 -9.94
CA HIS A 108 -14.02 19.79 -9.59
C HIS A 108 -14.66 20.01 -8.20
N GLY A 109 -14.32 21.08 -7.49
CA GLY A 109 -14.87 21.39 -6.17
C GLY A 109 -14.46 20.39 -5.08
N LEU A 110 -13.31 19.73 -5.24
CA LEU A 110 -12.74 18.85 -4.22
C LEU A 110 -11.94 19.70 -3.21
N ALA A 111 -11.81 19.18 -1.99
CA ALA A 111 -10.99 19.84 -0.98
C ALA A 111 -9.52 19.90 -1.43
N PRO A 112 -8.83 21.04 -1.31
CA PRO A 112 -7.43 21.16 -1.68
C PRO A 112 -6.58 20.15 -0.92
N GLY A 113 -5.75 19.37 -1.62
CA GLY A 113 -4.91 18.34 -1.03
C GLY A 113 -5.60 17.03 -0.70
N ALA A 114 -6.87 16.84 -1.10
CA ALA A 114 -7.61 15.61 -0.86
C ALA A 114 -7.04 14.41 -1.61
N LEU A 115 -6.56 14.62 -2.84
CA LEU A 115 -6.02 13.54 -3.66
C LEU A 115 -4.57 13.22 -3.29
N GLN A 116 -4.29 11.94 -3.11
CA GLN A 116 -3.01 11.42 -2.67
C GLN A 116 -2.14 10.99 -3.85
N LEU A 117 -0.83 10.89 -3.61
CA LEU A 117 0.15 10.35 -4.56
C LEU A 117 0.76 9.05 -4.02
N ILE A 118 0.79 8.03 -4.87
CA ILE A 118 1.63 6.84 -4.73
C ILE A 118 2.75 6.97 -5.75
N LEU A 119 3.99 6.84 -5.31
CA LEU A 119 5.15 6.82 -6.22
C LEU A 119 5.50 5.37 -6.56
N ALA A 120 5.49 5.00 -7.84
CA ALA A 120 5.99 3.71 -8.27
C ALA A 120 7.50 3.80 -8.53
N LEU A 121 8.26 3.06 -7.73
CA LEU A 121 9.70 2.98 -7.79
C LEU A 121 10.08 1.79 -8.68
N GLU A 122 10.43 2.08 -9.92
CA GLU A 122 10.51 1.11 -11.02
C GLU A 122 11.85 1.14 -11.74
N SER A 123 12.74 2.05 -11.35
CA SER A 123 14.06 2.20 -11.99
C SER A 123 15.18 2.36 -10.97
N ALA A 124 16.40 2.04 -11.39
CA ALA A 124 17.60 2.26 -10.60
C ALA A 124 17.74 3.74 -10.20
N ARG A 125 17.39 4.67 -11.10
CA ARG A 125 17.41 6.11 -10.84
C ARG A 125 16.41 6.51 -9.76
N GLY A 126 15.18 6.00 -9.82
CA GLY A 126 14.14 6.27 -8.81
C GLY A 126 14.53 5.75 -7.42
N ILE A 127 15.21 4.59 -7.33
CA ILE A 127 15.75 4.06 -6.06
C ILE A 127 16.92 4.91 -5.56
N TRP A 128 17.81 5.35 -6.45
CA TRP A 128 18.96 6.18 -6.07
C TRP A 128 18.53 7.54 -5.52
N ASP A 129 17.61 8.21 -6.20
CA ASP A 129 17.13 9.55 -5.86
C ASP A 129 15.84 9.55 -5.01
N ILE A 130 15.50 8.45 -4.33
CA ILE A 130 14.22 8.27 -3.60
C ILE A 130 13.92 9.38 -2.59
N ARG A 131 14.92 9.86 -1.84
CA ARG A 131 14.71 10.85 -0.76
C ARG A 131 14.10 12.17 -1.25
N PRO A 132 14.61 12.86 -2.29
CA PRO A 132 13.95 14.05 -2.84
C PRO A 132 12.57 13.76 -3.43
N LEU A 133 12.33 12.55 -3.99
CA LEU A 133 11.02 12.17 -4.52
C LEU A 133 9.97 12.15 -3.41
N LEU A 134 10.27 11.49 -2.28
CA LEU A 134 9.34 11.36 -1.14
C LEU A 134 8.97 12.71 -0.49
N LYS A 135 9.84 13.72 -0.62
CA LYS A 135 9.66 15.06 -0.02
C LYS A 135 9.08 16.09 -1.00
N ALA A 136 8.93 15.75 -2.27
CA ALA A 136 8.54 16.70 -3.31
C ALA A 136 7.10 17.20 -3.20
N SER A 137 6.22 16.47 -2.48
CA SER A 137 4.84 16.89 -2.24
C SER A 137 4.31 16.27 -0.94
N PRO A 138 3.52 17.03 -0.15
CA PRO A 138 2.82 16.48 1.02
C PRO A 138 1.75 15.44 0.67
N ARG A 139 1.36 15.34 -0.62
CA ARG A 139 0.41 14.34 -1.13
C ARG A 139 1.02 12.94 -1.23
N VAL A 140 2.35 12.80 -1.16
CA VAL A 140 3.03 11.50 -1.23
C VAL A 140 2.77 10.73 0.04
N THR A 141 1.88 9.75 -0.02
CA THR A 141 1.49 8.92 1.12
C THR A 141 2.08 7.51 1.06
N GLN A 142 2.42 7.04 -0.13
CA GLN A 142 3.01 5.72 -0.34
C GLN A 142 4.09 5.75 -1.43
N ALA A 143 5.06 4.84 -1.30
CA ALA A 143 6.01 4.51 -2.36
C ALA A 143 6.00 2.98 -2.54
N ALA A 144 5.73 2.56 -3.77
CA ALA A 144 5.58 1.16 -4.15
C ALA A 144 6.78 0.70 -4.97
N LEU A 145 7.55 -0.27 -4.45
CA LEU A 145 8.64 -0.90 -5.18
C LEU A 145 8.07 -1.94 -6.15
N ASP A 146 8.34 -1.78 -7.44
CA ASP A 146 8.07 -2.77 -8.48
C ASP A 146 9.36 -3.46 -8.93
N GLU A 147 9.60 -4.64 -8.38
CA GLU A 147 10.83 -5.40 -8.66
C GLU A 147 10.90 -5.92 -10.10
N GLY A 148 9.76 -6.19 -10.73
CA GLY A 148 9.73 -6.61 -12.13
C GLY A 148 10.19 -5.51 -13.07
N ALA A 149 9.72 -4.27 -12.86
CA ALA A 149 10.17 -3.12 -13.62
C ALA A 149 11.62 -2.74 -13.27
N LEU A 150 12.01 -2.83 -12.00
CA LEU A 150 13.38 -2.58 -11.56
C LEU A 150 14.36 -3.59 -12.18
N ALA A 151 13.99 -4.87 -12.28
CA ALA A 151 14.80 -5.88 -12.97
C ALA A 151 15.12 -5.47 -14.41
N ALA A 152 14.11 -4.99 -15.14
CA ALA A 152 14.30 -4.50 -16.50
C ALA A 152 15.21 -3.25 -16.54
N SER A 153 15.07 -2.34 -15.55
CA SER A 153 15.94 -1.14 -15.44
C SER A 153 17.40 -1.46 -15.11
N LEU A 154 17.65 -2.63 -14.52
CA LEU A 154 19.01 -3.12 -14.18
C LEU A 154 19.57 -4.09 -15.22
N ASP A 155 18.88 -4.27 -16.36
CA ASP A 155 19.21 -5.29 -17.37
C ASP A 155 19.37 -6.70 -16.75
N PHE A 156 18.59 -6.97 -15.68
CA PHE A 156 18.66 -8.22 -14.93
C PHE A 156 17.64 -9.22 -15.47
N ILE A 157 18.11 -10.42 -15.79
CA ILE A 157 17.25 -11.55 -16.16
C ILE A 157 16.92 -12.35 -14.89
N PRO A 158 15.63 -12.40 -14.46
CA PRO A 158 15.25 -13.13 -13.25
C PRO A 158 15.69 -14.60 -13.29
N GLN A 159 16.34 -15.05 -12.22
CA GLN A 159 16.74 -16.44 -11.99
C GLN A 159 16.03 -16.95 -10.74
N PRO A 160 15.65 -18.24 -10.67
CA PRO A 160 14.90 -18.78 -9.54
C PRO A 160 15.58 -18.60 -8.18
N ASP A 161 16.92 -18.71 -8.15
CA ASP A 161 17.70 -18.76 -6.91
C ASP A 161 18.47 -17.45 -6.63
N LEU A 162 18.22 -16.38 -7.41
CA LEU A 162 18.92 -15.11 -7.25
C LEU A 162 17.95 -13.98 -6.91
N ASP A 163 18.16 -13.34 -5.76
CA ASP A 163 17.44 -12.17 -5.29
C ASP A 163 18.36 -10.95 -5.17
N PRO A 164 18.42 -10.08 -6.20
CA PRO A 164 19.33 -8.92 -6.22
C PRO A 164 18.75 -7.69 -5.54
N PHE A 165 17.51 -7.73 -4.99
CA PHE A 165 16.76 -6.55 -4.60
C PHE A 165 16.83 -6.19 -3.13
N ASP A 166 17.58 -6.90 -2.30
CA ASP A 166 17.68 -6.64 -0.85
C ASP A 166 18.08 -5.20 -0.54
N TYR A 167 19.04 -4.65 -1.30
CA TYR A 167 19.43 -3.25 -1.15
C TYR A 167 18.26 -2.31 -1.46
N ALA A 168 17.55 -2.52 -2.57
CA ALA A 168 16.45 -1.67 -2.99
C ALA A 168 15.30 -1.71 -1.96
N ARG A 169 14.93 -2.89 -1.46
CA ARG A 169 13.92 -3.07 -0.42
C ARG A 169 14.31 -2.36 0.87
N GLY A 170 15.52 -2.60 1.37
CA GLY A 170 16.04 -1.96 2.59
C GLY A 170 16.06 -0.44 2.46
N ARG A 171 16.54 0.07 1.33
CA ARG A 171 16.57 1.51 1.07
C ARG A 171 15.16 2.12 1.04
N VAL A 172 14.21 1.49 0.35
CA VAL A 172 12.80 1.96 0.30
C VAL A 172 12.22 2.02 1.71
N VAL A 173 12.39 0.97 2.53
CA VAL A 173 11.87 0.95 3.91
C VAL A 173 12.46 2.07 4.75
N VAL A 174 13.78 2.25 4.73
CA VAL A 174 14.47 3.25 5.54
C VAL A 174 14.07 4.67 5.12
N GLU A 175 14.13 4.99 3.83
CA GLU A 175 13.85 6.34 3.33
C GLU A 175 12.37 6.71 3.48
N CYS A 176 11.45 5.76 3.22
CA CYS A 176 10.02 5.97 3.43
C CYS A 176 9.69 6.20 4.90
N THR A 177 10.27 5.40 5.80
CA THR A 177 10.06 5.55 7.25
C THR A 177 10.56 6.92 7.72
N ALA A 178 11.75 7.34 7.28
CA ALA A 178 12.32 8.66 7.61
C ALA A 178 11.48 9.83 7.05
N ALA A 179 10.84 9.65 5.90
CA ALA A 179 9.97 10.63 5.28
C ALA A 179 8.52 10.57 5.77
N LYS A 180 8.15 9.61 6.63
CA LYS A 180 6.77 9.31 7.06
C LYS A 180 5.84 8.93 5.89
N VAL A 181 6.40 8.31 4.87
CA VAL A 181 5.70 7.74 3.71
C VAL A 181 5.59 6.23 3.92
N THR A 182 4.51 5.63 3.47
CA THR A 182 4.27 4.19 3.64
C THR A 182 5.02 3.38 2.57
N PRO A 183 5.98 2.50 2.94
CA PRO A 183 6.65 1.62 2.00
C PRO A 183 5.73 0.46 1.62
N VAL A 184 5.62 0.16 0.32
CA VAL A 184 4.79 -0.91 -0.23
C VAL A 184 5.66 -1.77 -1.16
N GLY A 185 5.60 -3.09 -0.98
CA GLY A 185 6.35 -4.02 -1.80
C GLY A 185 6.38 -5.42 -1.20
N MET A 186 6.71 -6.40 -2.03
CA MET A 186 6.89 -7.79 -1.63
C MET A 186 7.83 -8.47 -2.62
N ALA A 187 8.86 -9.14 -2.12
CA ALA A 187 9.64 -10.05 -2.93
C ALA A 187 8.76 -11.21 -3.40
N TYR A 188 8.85 -11.56 -4.66
CA TYR A 188 8.23 -12.77 -5.21
C TYR A 188 9.07 -13.27 -6.39
N PRO A 189 9.02 -14.57 -6.72
CA PRO A 189 9.82 -15.12 -7.83
C PRO A 189 9.32 -14.54 -9.15
N LEU A 190 10.10 -13.63 -9.76
CA LEU A 190 9.75 -12.95 -11.01
C LEU A 190 9.66 -13.90 -12.21
N SER A 191 10.24 -15.10 -12.10
CA SER A 191 10.17 -16.17 -13.12
C SER A 191 8.87 -16.97 -13.09
N VAL A 192 8.01 -16.75 -12.09
CA VAL A 192 6.74 -17.46 -11.90
C VAL A 192 5.57 -16.50 -12.15
N ALA A 193 4.56 -16.97 -12.88
CA ALA A 193 3.38 -16.15 -13.12
C ALA A 193 2.61 -15.90 -11.79
N PRO A 194 2.11 -14.67 -11.56
CA PRO A 194 1.46 -14.33 -10.29
C PRO A 194 0.31 -15.26 -9.87
N HIS A 195 -0.44 -15.80 -10.83
CA HIS A 195 -1.58 -16.69 -10.57
C HIS A 195 -1.17 -18.12 -10.19
N GLU A 196 0.10 -18.49 -10.40
CA GLU A 196 0.62 -19.83 -10.10
C GLU A 196 1.10 -19.94 -8.64
N LEU A 197 1.26 -18.81 -7.93
CA LEU A 197 1.67 -18.80 -6.54
C LEU A 197 0.49 -19.19 -5.64
N SER A 198 0.71 -20.18 -4.76
CA SER A 198 -0.30 -20.62 -3.80
C SER A 198 -0.54 -19.58 -2.69
N ASP A 199 -1.72 -19.60 -2.06
CA ASP A 199 -2.06 -18.70 -0.95
C ASP A 199 -1.07 -18.82 0.22
N ALA A 200 -0.61 -20.04 0.53
CA ALA A 200 0.39 -20.26 1.58
C ALA A 200 1.73 -19.60 1.24
N HIS A 201 2.18 -19.72 -0.01
CA HIS A 201 3.42 -19.09 -0.46
C HIS A 201 3.30 -17.56 -0.45
N ILE A 202 2.18 -17.00 -0.95
CA ILE A 202 1.92 -15.55 -0.88
C ILE A 202 1.90 -15.06 0.58
N HIS A 203 1.25 -15.77 1.48
CA HIS A 203 1.22 -15.44 2.91
C HIS A 203 2.64 -15.40 3.52
N GLU A 204 3.48 -16.38 3.18
CA GLU A 204 4.88 -16.42 3.63
C GLU A 204 5.67 -15.21 3.11
N LEU A 205 5.59 -14.92 1.80
CA LEU A 205 6.28 -13.79 1.17
C LEU A 205 5.80 -12.45 1.75
N ALA A 206 4.50 -12.29 1.95
CA ALA A 206 3.92 -11.09 2.57
C ALA A 206 4.34 -10.94 4.05
N THR A 207 4.49 -12.05 4.77
CA THR A 207 5.02 -12.04 6.15
C THR A 207 6.49 -11.61 6.16
N LYS A 208 7.31 -12.09 5.23
CA LYS A 208 8.70 -11.63 5.06
C LYS A 208 8.76 -10.13 4.75
N ALA A 209 7.91 -9.64 3.83
CA ALA A 209 7.82 -8.21 3.50
C ALA A 209 7.45 -7.36 4.73
N LYS A 210 6.42 -7.78 5.50
CA LYS A 210 6.04 -7.12 6.75
C LYS A 210 7.21 -7.07 7.75
N ASN A 211 7.93 -8.18 7.93
CA ASN A 211 9.06 -8.26 8.86
C ASN A 211 10.24 -7.38 8.43
N LEU A 212 10.43 -7.18 7.12
CA LEU A 212 11.41 -6.22 6.59
C LEU A 212 11.00 -4.76 6.86
N GLY A 213 9.72 -4.48 7.10
CA GLY A 213 9.21 -3.13 7.38
C GLY A 213 8.24 -2.58 6.34
N MET A 214 7.93 -3.35 5.28
CA MET A 214 6.85 -2.98 4.35
C MET A 214 5.51 -2.93 5.10
N LYS A 215 4.59 -2.10 4.61
CA LYS A 215 3.28 -1.88 5.25
C LYS A 215 2.10 -2.35 4.38
N GLY A 216 2.39 -2.88 3.21
CA GLY A 216 1.41 -3.41 2.27
C GLY A 216 2.06 -3.94 1.00
N VAL A 217 1.24 -4.49 0.12
CA VAL A 217 1.67 -5.12 -1.13
C VAL A 217 0.82 -4.62 -2.29
N MET A 218 1.46 -4.35 -3.44
CA MET A 218 0.78 -4.24 -4.73
C MET A 218 0.44 -5.65 -5.23
N CYS A 219 -0.83 -6.05 -5.10
CA CYS A 219 -1.29 -7.37 -5.52
C CYS A 219 -1.45 -7.41 -7.04
N ARG A 220 -0.65 -8.22 -7.70
CA ARG A 220 -0.66 -8.39 -9.18
C ARG A 220 -1.70 -9.39 -9.66
N HIS A 221 -2.28 -10.17 -8.75
CA HIS A 221 -3.37 -11.09 -9.01
C HIS A 221 -4.37 -11.07 -7.85
N THR A 222 -5.64 -11.38 -8.14
CA THR A 222 -6.73 -11.33 -7.16
C THR A 222 -6.55 -12.34 -6.01
N SER A 223 -5.95 -13.51 -6.28
CA SER A 223 -5.63 -14.51 -5.25
C SER A 223 -4.65 -14.01 -4.18
N TRP A 224 -3.88 -12.96 -4.45
CA TRP A 224 -2.94 -12.41 -3.48
C TRP A 224 -3.62 -11.63 -2.35
N VAL A 225 -4.83 -11.11 -2.58
CA VAL A 225 -5.48 -10.17 -1.66
C VAL A 225 -5.73 -10.77 -0.29
N ALA A 226 -6.35 -11.95 -0.23
CA ALA A 226 -6.70 -12.58 1.03
C ALA A 226 -5.46 -12.98 1.86
N PRO A 227 -4.46 -13.72 1.32
CA PRO A 227 -3.26 -14.08 2.08
C PRO A 227 -2.41 -12.87 2.48
N VAL A 228 -2.35 -11.81 1.66
CA VAL A 228 -1.68 -10.55 2.01
C VAL A 228 -2.40 -9.86 3.18
N ASN A 229 -3.73 -9.70 3.11
CA ASN A 229 -4.50 -9.12 4.21
C ASN A 229 -4.27 -9.91 5.51
N ALA A 230 -4.27 -11.23 5.45
CA ALA A 230 -4.01 -12.09 6.62
C ALA A 230 -2.60 -11.88 7.18
N ALA A 231 -1.56 -11.85 6.33
CA ALA A 231 -0.16 -11.68 6.74
C ALA A 231 0.10 -10.34 7.44
N PHE A 232 -0.53 -9.26 6.98
CA PHE A 232 -0.36 -7.91 7.56
C PHE A 232 -1.29 -7.62 8.75
N THR A 233 -2.25 -8.49 9.04
CA THR A 233 -3.11 -8.37 10.22
C THR A 233 -2.47 -9.05 11.43
N PRO A 234 -2.41 -8.42 12.61
CA PRO A 234 -1.97 -9.10 13.83
C PRO A 234 -2.86 -10.30 14.15
N THR A 235 -2.27 -11.45 14.49
CA THR A 235 -3.04 -12.65 14.85
C THR A 235 -3.76 -12.49 16.20
N PRO A 236 -4.85 -13.23 16.44
CA PRO A 236 -5.56 -13.17 17.73
C PRO A 236 -4.62 -13.45 18.92
N GLU A 237 -3.70 -14.41 18.79
CA GLU A 237 -2.72 -14.76 19.83
C GLU A 237 -1.77 -13.62 20.12
N LEU A 238 -1.31 -12.92 19.06
CA LEU A 238 -0.44 -11.76 19.21
C LEU A 238 -1.16 -10.58 19.87
N VAL A 239 -2.42 -10.36 19.52
CA VAL A 239 -3.29 -9.34 20.13
C VAL A 239 -3.50 -9.65 21.62
N GLU A 240 -3.85 -10.88 21.97
CA GLU A 240 -4.08 -11.30 23.36
C GLU A 240 -2.79 -11.18 24.19
N TRP A 241 -1.65 -11.63 23.67
CA TRP A 241 -0.36 -11.44 24.34
C TRP A 241 -0.09 -9.96 24.64
N ASN A 242 -0.25 -9.08 23.66
CA ASN A 242 0.04 -7.66 23.84
C ASN A 242 -0.98 -6.98 24.78
N ARG A 243 -2.24 -7.45 24.84
CA ARG A 243 -3.20 -7.00 25.84
C ARG A 243 -2.73 -7.33 27.27
N ARG A 244 -2.25 -8.56 27.48
CA ARG A 244 -1.68 -9.00 28.75
C ARG A 244 -0.42 -8.24 29.14
N VAL A 245 0.45 -7.94 28.17
CA VAL A 245 1.63 -7.09 28.35
C VAL A 245 1.21 -5.73 28.91
N ARG A 246 0.24 -5.06 28.27
CA ARG A 246 -0.27 -3.76 28.73
C ARG A 246 -0.86 -3.80 30.14
N GLU A 247 -1.63 -4.84 30.44
CA GLU A 247 -2.21 -5.01 31.78
C GLU A 247 -1.15 -5.24 32.86
N ALA A 248 -0.16 -6.09 32.59
CA ALA A 248 0.92 -6.38 33.53
C ALA A 248 1.78 -5.11 33.78
N PHE A 249 2.16 -4.41 32.70
CA PHE A 249 2.95 -3.18 32.81
C PHE A 249 2.20 -2.08 33.57
N ALA A 250 0.93 -1.86 33.29
CA ALA A 250 0.11 -0.88 34.01
C ALA A 250 0.05 -1.15 35.51
N LYS A 251 -0.10 -2.44 35.92
CA LYS A 251 -0.06 -2.84 37.35
C LYS A 251 1.31 -2.56 37.96
N GLY A 252 2.41 -2.80 37.20
CA GLY A 252 3.76 -2.50 37.66
C GLY A 252 3.98 -1.02 37.92
N VAL A 253 3.55 -0.16 36.99
CA VAL A 253 3.64 1.28 37.13
C VAL A 253 2.92 1.77 38.38
N VAL A 254 1.72 1.26 38.68
CA VAL A 254 0.98 1.57 39.92
C VAL A 254 1.75 1.11 41.17
N ALA A 255 2.47 -0.02 41.09
CA ALA A 255 3.32 -0.54 42.17
C ALA A 255 4.70 0.13 42.25
N GLY A 256 4.98 1.15 41.43
CA GLY A 256 6.24 1.90 41.44
C GLY A 256 7.40 1.22 40.71
N THR A 257 7.14 0.27 39.81
CA THR A 257 8.17 -0.40 39.01
C THR A 257 7.88 -0.26 37.50
N ALA A 258 8.95 -0.04 36.71
CA ALA A 258 8.89 0.03 35.24
C ALA A 258 9.33 -1.28 34.58
N ALA A 259 9.47 -2.38 35.32
CA ALA A 259 9.83 -3.69 34.82
C ALA A 259 9.09 -4.76 35.62
N VAL A 260 8.33 -5.63 34.93
CA VAL A 260 7.51 -6.67 35.55
C VAL A 260 7.68 -8.01 34.84
N PRO A 261 7.64 -9.16 35.55
CA PRO A 261 7.65 -10.47 34.90
C PRO A 261 6.25 -10.80 34.34
N LEU A 262 6.20 -11.39 33.13
CA LEU A 262 5.00 -11.99 32.56
C LEU A 262 5.41 -13.26 31.80
N ASP A 263 4.91 -14.43 32.21
CA ASP A 263 5.17 -15.73 31.60
C ASP A 263 6.69 -16.01 31.36
N GLY A 264 7.51 -15.67 32.37
CA GLY A 264 8.97 -15.87 32.32
C GLY A 264 9.73 -14.83 31.46
N LYS A 265 9.05 -13.83 30.91
CA LYS A 265 9.67 -12.70 30.18
C LYS A 265 9.63 -11.42 31.02
N MET A 266 10.66 -10.59 30.87
CA MET A 266 10.67 -9.24 31.45
C MET A 266 9.91 -8.30 30.52
N ILE A 267 8.91 -7.60 31.08
CA ILE A 267 8.15 -6.55 30.39
C ILE A 267 8.64 -5.20 30.93
N ASP A 268 9.21 -4.42 30.05
CA ASP A 268 9.72 -3.07 30.31
C ASP A 268 9.03 -2.04 29.39
N VAL A 269 9.49 -0.76 29.44
CA VAL A 269 8.91 0.31 28.65
C VAL A 269 8.92 0.03 27.15
N PRO A 270 10.03 -0.41 26.49
CA PRO A 270 10.03 -0.74 25.07
C PRO A 270 9.04 -1.84 24.67
N VAL A 271 8.89 -2.87 25.52
CA VAL A 271 7.93 -3.97 25.26
C VAL A 271 6.49 -3.46 25.36
N ASP A 272 6.20 -2.59 26.31
CA ASP A 272 4.89 -1.95 26.45
C ASP A 272 4.56 -1.02 25.28
N GLU A 273 5.53 -0.18 24.86
CA GLU A 273 5.36 0.68 23.68
C GLU A 273 5.08 -0.12 22.40
N TRP A 274 5.77 -1.26 22.23
CA TRP A 274 5.51 -2.16 21.13
C TRP A 274 4.10 -2.76 21.21
N ALA A 275 3.64 -3.13 22.39
CA ALA A 275 2.29 -3.65 22.58
C ALA A 275 1.21 -2.62 22.19
N ILE A 276 1.42 -1.33 22.49
CA ILE A 276 0.52 -0.25 22.03
C ILE A 276 0.43 -0.24 20.51
N VAL A 277 1.55 -0.34 19.81
CA VAL A 277 1.59 -0.33 18.34
C VAL A 277 0.84 -1.52 17.75
N VAL A 278 1.05 -2.73 18.30
CA VAL A 278 0.37 -3.96 17.82
C VAL A 278 -1.14 -3.86 18.02
N LEU A 279 -1.59 -3.41 19.20
CA LEU A 279 -3.03 -3.27 19.49
C LEU A 279 -3.68 -2.19 18.63
N ALA A 280 -3.02 -1.06 18.42
CA ALA A 280 -3.49 -0.02 17.53
C ALA A 280 -3.60 -0.52 16.05
N MET A 281 -2.63 -1.31 15.59
CA MET A 281 -2.68 -1.94 14.27
C MET A 281 -3.84 -2.91 14.15
N ALA A 282 -4.06 -3.78 15.15
CA ALA A 282 -5.17 -4.74 15.14
C ALA A 282 -6.53 -4.02 15.09
N GLN A 283 -6.69 -2.97 15.89
CA GLN A 283 -7.90 -2.14 15.88
C GLN A 283 -8.14 -1.48 14.52
N ALA A 284 -7.09 -0.90 13.93
CA ALA A 284 -7.19 -0.24 12.64
C ALA A 284 -7.52 -1.23 11.50
N CYS A 285 -6.94 -2.45 11.52
CA CYS A 285 -7.31 -3.51 10.59
C CYS A 285 -8.78 -3.93 10.75
N ALA A 286 -9.26 -4.13 11.99
CA ALA A 286 -10.65 -4.47 12.26
C ALA A 286 -11.62 -3.37 11.78
N GLN A 287 -11.28 -2.10 12.01
CA GLN A 287 -12.06 -0.97 11.51
C GLN A 287 -12.11 -0.94 9.97
N ARG A 288 -10.98 -1.21 9.32
CA ARG A 288 -10.90 -1.28 7.86
C ARG A 288 -11.78 -2.39 7.30
N ASP A 289 -11.74 -3.57 7.91
CA ASP A 289 -12.57 -4.71 7.51
C ASP A 289 -14.07 -4.44 7.76
N ALA A 290 -14.43 -3.80 8.88
CA ALA A 290 -15.81 -3.39 9.16
C ALA A 290 -16.34 -2.36 8.13
N GLN A 291 -15.51 -1.41 7.69
CA GLN A 291 -15.87 -0.45 6.62
C GLN A 291 -16.19 -1.16 5.31
N LYS A 292 -15.38 -2.15 4.91
CA LYS A 292 -15.62 -2.96 3.71
C LYS A 292 -16.92 -3.77 3.83
N GLN A 293 -17.15 -4.41 4.98
CA GLN A 293 -18.40 -5.15 5.22
C GLN A 293 -19.63 -4.24 5.16
N ALA A 294 -19.56 -3.06 5.76
CA ALA A 294 -20.65 -2.09 5.71
C ALA A 294 -20.92 -1.57 4.27
N ALA A 295 -19.87 -1.45 3.44
CA ALA A 295 -20.03 -1.08 2.03
C ALA A 295 -20.75 -2.19 1.24
N LEU A 296 -20.38 -3.45 1.47
CA LEU A 296 -21.02 -4.60 0.82
C LEU A 296 -22.49 -4.76 1.21
N ALA A 297 -22.83 -4.55 2.48
CA ALA A 297 -24.21 -4.63 2.97
C ALA A 297 -25.15 -3.58 2.34
N ARG A 298 -24.61 -2.52 1.71
CA ARG A 298 -25.39 -1.51 0.98
C ARG A 298 -25.69 -1.89 -0.48
N ILE A 299 -25.06 -2.94 -0.98
CA ILE A 299 -25.19 -3.39 -2.38
C ILE A 299 -26.10 -4.61 -2.48
N SER A 300 -26.20 -5.41 -1.39
CA SER A 300 -27.12 -6.54 -1.24
C SER A 300 -28.52 -6.06 -0.91
#